data_acdf7a36ffa65770b87ba088e2bd7ae1
#
_entry.id   acdf7a36ffa65770b87ba088e2bd7ae1
#
_cell.length_a   1.000
_cell.length_b   1.000
_cell.length_c   1.000
_cell.angle_alpha   90.00
_cell.angle_beta   90.00
_cell.angle_gamma   90.00
#
_symmetry.space_group_name_H-M   'P 1'
#
loop_
_entity.id
_entity.type
_entity.pdbx_description
1 polymer ?
#
loop_
_entity_poly.entity_id
_entity_poly.type
_entity_poly.pdbx_seq_one_letter_code
_entity_poly.pdbx_strand_id
1 'polypeptide(L)'
;MWLTEKTANRVSYFDTLANTYTGFDIPTANSEPMGIAAGPDGAMWFTQFAGDKIGRVTNAGSITEFTLAADAEPTSIVAGPDGAMWFTAQKGNSIGRITTSGVITNYALPTANSGPTDITVGADANLWFTESTGNRIGRITPKGLIAEFALPTANANANQITLGADANLWF
;
A
#
# COMPACT_ATOMS: atom_id res chain seq x y z
N MET A 1 3.54 -16.97 -6.54
CA MET A 1 2.65 -16.07 -5.76
C MET A 1 3.40 -15.54 -4.55
N TRP A 2 3.42 -14.21 -4.33
CA TRP A 2 4.04 -13.58 -3.16
C TRP A 2 2.99 -13.27 -2.09
N LEU A 3 3.41 -13.30 -0.81
CA LEU A 3 2.56 -13.01 0.35
C LEU A 3 3.39 -12.43 1.51
N THR A 4 2.73 -11.73 2.40
CA THR A 4 3.26 -11.25 3.67
C THR A 4 2.78 -12.14 4.81
N GLU A 5 3.66 -12.42 5.75
CA GLU A 5 3.35 -13.22 6.95
C GLU A 5 3.50 -12.36 8.20
N LYS A 6 2.40 -11.73 8.58
CA LYS A 6 2.35 -10.74 9.66
C LYS A 6 2.99 -11.25 10.96
N THR A 7 2.53 -12.39 11.45
CA THR A 7 3.01 -12.97 12.73
C THR A 7 4.41 -13.55 12.64
N ALA A 8 4.78 -14.12 11.49
CA ALA A 8 6.11 -14.69 11.29
C ALA A 8 7.16 -13.62 10.95
N ASN A 9 6.75 -12.39 10.69
CA ASN A 9 7.60 -11.28 10.29
C ASN A 9 8.43 -11.59 9.03
N ARG A 10 7.76 -12.11 7.99
CA ARG A 10 8.36 -12.60 6.75
C ARG A 10 7.66 -12.07 5.52
N VAL A 11 8.40 -12.07 4.40
CA VAL A 11 7.85 -12.03 3.04
C VAL A 11 8.19 -13.35 2.37
N SER A 12 7.23 -13.97 1.71
CA SER A 12 7.40 -15.30 1.16
C SER A 12 6.86 -15.41 -0.25
N TYR A 13 7.36 -16.35 -1.02
CA TYR A 13 6.72 -16.73 -2.26
C TYR A 13 6.45 -18.24 -2.33
N PHE A 14 5.36 -18.59 -3.00
CA PHE A 14 5.01 -19.94 -3.35
C PHE A 14 5.20 -20.14 -4.85
N ASP A 15 6.09 -21.03 -5.23
CA ASP A 15 6.28 -21.46 -6.60
C ASP A 15 5.24 -22.52 -6.94
N THR A 16 4.27 -22.17 -7.79
CA THR A 16 3.15 -23.07 -8.17
C THR A 16 3.57 -24.17 -9.12
N LEU A 17 4.71 -24.06 -9.80
CA LEU A 17 5.23 -25.10 -10.71
C LEU A 17 6.05 -26.13 -9.93
N ALA A 18 6.97 -25.65 -9.07
CA ALA A 18 7.81 -26.51 -8.25
C ALA A 18 7.10 -26.99 -6.98
N ASN A 19 5.95 -26.44 -6.62
CA ASN A 19 5.21 -26.67 -5.38
C ASN A 19 6.10 -26.45 -4.14
N THR A 20 6.91 -25.38 -4.17
CA THR A 20 7.85 -25.04 -3.10
C THR A 20 7.51 -23.68 -2.49
N TYR A 21 7.81 -23.57 -1.22
CA TYR A 21 7.64 -22.36 -0.42
C TYR A 21 9.01 -21.82 0.00
N THR A 22 9.22 -20.53 -0.14
CA THR A 22 10.46 -19.86 0.29
C THR A 22 10.12 -18.59 1.05
N GLY A 23 10.59 -18.46 2.29
CA GLY A 23 10.39 -17.29 3.16
C GLY A 23 11.69 -16.53 3.40
N PHE A 24 11.57 -15.20 3.50
CA PHE A 24 12.67 -14.28 3.78
C PHE A 24 12.33 -13.48 5.03
N ASP A 25 13.18 -13.56 6.05
CA ASP A 25 13.00 -12.83 7.30
C ASP A 25 13.18 -11.32 7.08
N ILE A 26 12.24 -10.52 7.58
CA ILE A 26 12.31 -9.07 7.52
C ILE A 26 13.29 -8.57 8.60
N PRO A 27 14.29 -7.71 8.25
CA PRO A 27 15.30 -7.25 9.21
C PRO A 27 14.73 -6.52 10.42
N THR A 28 13.70 -5.68 10.23
CA THR A 28 13.00 -5.02 11.34
C THR A 28 12.12 -6.02 12.06
N ALA A 29 12.42 -6.32 13.33
CA ALA A 29 11.65 -7.24 14.16
C ALA A 29 10.23 -6.71 14.44
N ASN A 30 9.25 -7.61 14.47
CA ASN A 30 7.85 -7.29 14.76
C ASN A 30 7.27 -6.19 13.86
N SER A 31 7.69 -6.14 12.61
CA SER A 31 7.32 -5.07 11.67
C SER A 31 5.87 -5.16 11.17
N GLU A 32 5.20 -6.30 11.39
CA GLU A 32 3.82 -6.56 10.94
C GLU A 32 3.61 -6.26 9.45
N PRO A 33 4.22 -7.02 8.53
CA PRO A 33 4.03 -6.79 7.10
C PRO A 33 2.58 -7.06 6.69
N MET A 34 2.00 -6.15 5.86
CA MET A 34 0.60 -6.21 5.43
C MET A 34 0.44 -6.26 3.91
N GLY A 35 0.40 -5.11 3.24
CA GLY A 35 0.24 -5.02 1.79
C GLY A 35 1.48 -5.44 1.02
N ILE A 36 1.32 -6.09 -0.14
CA ILE A 36 2.41 -6.45 -1.04
C ILE A 36 1.99 -6.28 -2.50
N ALA A 37 2.86 -5.70 -3.32
CA ALA A 37 2.63 -5.51 -4.74
C ALA A 37 3.91 -5.64 -5.56
N ALA A 38 3.77 -6.03 -6.83
CA ALA A 38 4.88 -6.02 -7.78
C ALA A 38 5.25 -4.59 -8.14
N GLY A 39 6.52 -4.26 -8.04
CA GLY A 39 7.05 -2.96 -8.43
C GLY A 39 7.45 -2.90 -9.91
N PRO A 40 7.55 -1.69 -10.47
CA PRO A 40 7.95 -1.49 -11.87
C PRO A 40 9.42 -1.85 -12.13
N ASP A 41 10.20 -2.06 -11.06
CA ASP A 41 11.61 -2.48 -11.09
C ASP A 41 11.80 -4.01 -11.01
N GLY A 42 10.70 -4.78 -11.09
CA GLY A 42 10.71 -6.24 -11.01
C GLY A 42 10.91 -6.83 -9.61
N ALA A 43 10.97 -5.99 -8.57
CA ALA A 43 10.96 -6.42 -7.18
C ALA A 43 9.54 -6.42 -6.59
N MET A 44 9.36 -7.08 -5.45
CA MET A 44 8.14 -6.94 -4.68
C MET A 44 8.32 -5.86 -3.61
N TRP A 45 7.30 -5.04 -3.44
CA TRP A 45 7.26 -3.97 -2.46
C TRP A 45 6.17 -4.25 -1.44
N PHE A 46 6.44 -4.04 -0.16
CA PHE A 46 5.49 -4.37 0.91
C PHE A 46 5.51 -3.32 2.02
N THR A 47 4.38 -3.19 2.70
CA THR A 47 4.23 -2.32 3.86
C THR A 47 4.63 -3.05 5.14
N GLN A 48 5.20 -2.33 6.09
CA GLN A 48 5.53 -2.81 7.44
C GLN A 48 4.78 -1.92 8.44
N PHE A 49 3.58 -2.36 8.81
CA PHE A 49 2.61 -1.57 9.59
C PHE A 49 3.19 -1.06 10.92
N ALA A 50 3.65 -1.97 11.78
CA ALA A 50 4.23 -1.61 13.08
C ALA A 50 5.69 -1.12 12.98
N GLY A 51 6.33 -1.37 11.84
CA GLY A 51 7.72 -0.95 11.59
C GLY A 51 7.85 0.46 11.04
N ASP A 52 6.75 1.12 10.65
CA ASP A 52 6.75 2.40 9.94
C ASP A 52 7.72 2.41 8.74
N LYS A 53 7.66 1.37 7.92
CA LYS A 53 8.56 1.21 6.77
C LYS A 53 7.86 0.69 5.53
N ILE A 54 8.50 0.94 4.40
CA ILE A 54 8.26 0.22 3.15
C ILE A 54 9.44 -0.72 2.93
N GLY A 55 9.16 -1.99 2.70
CA GLY A 55 10.15 -2.99 2.32
C GLY A 55 10.15 -3.24 0.81
N ARG A 56 11.31 -3.57 0.27
CA ARG A 56 11.51 -4.00 -1.10
C ARG A 56 12.30 -5.30 -1.09
N VAL A 57 11.77 -6.36 -1.70
CA VAL A 57 12.43 -7.66 -1.79
C VAL A 57 12.66 -8.04 -3.26
N THR A 58 13.88 -8.40 -3.60
CA THR A 58 14.22 -8.93 -4.92
C THR A 58 13.84 -10.41 -5.03
N ASN A 59 13.76 -10.94 -6.26
CA ASN A 59 13.53 -12.37 -6.48
C ASN A 59 14.63 -13.29 -5.87
N ALA A 60 15.81 -12.72 -5.59
CA ALA A 60 16.89 -13.42 -4.88
C ALA A 60 16.78 -13.37 -3.34
N GLY A 61 15.72 -12.70 -2.81
CA GLY A 61 15.47 -12.59 -1.36
C GLY A 61 16.21 -11.45 -0.66
N SER A 62 16.90 -10.56 -1.40
CA SER A 62 17.54 -9.40 -0.79
C SER A 62 16.47 -8.36 -0.42
N ILE A 63 16.40 -8.02 0.88
CA ILE A 63 15.45 -7.04 1.41
C ILE A 63 16.15 -5.71 1.66
N THR A 64 15.53 -4.63 1.21
CA THR A 64 15.88 -3.23 1.51
C THR A 64 14.70 -2.58 2.20
N GLU A 65 14.94 -1.80 3.24
CA GLU A 65 13.90 -1.11 4.01
C GLU A 65 14.05 0.41 3.90
N PHE A 66 12.92 1.12 3.76
CA PHE A 66 12.82 2.57 3.68
C PHE A 66 11.97 3.07 4.84
N THR A 67 12.56 3.87 5.74
CA THR A 67 11.89 4.38 6.92
C THR A 67 10.95 5.54 6.57
N LEU A 68 9.74 5.47 7.07
CA LEU A 68 8.71 6.52 6.99
C LEU A 68 8.79 7.44 8.21
N ALA A 69 7.92 8.43 8.27
CA ALA A 69 7.70 9.19 9.50
C ALA A 69 7.17 8.26 10.61
N ALA A 70 7.46 8.58 11.86
CA ALA A 70 6.92 7.85 12.99
C ALA A 70 5.38 7.89 13.00
N ASP A 71 4.77 6.79 13.41
CA ASP A 71 3.32 6.61 13.43
C ASP A 71 2.66 6.69 12.03
N ALA A 72 3.37 6.33 10.98
CA ALA A 72 2.80 6.27 9.63
C ALA A 72 1.77 5.15 9.50
N GLU A 73 2.06 3.98 10.07
CA GLU A 73 1.25 2.76 10.00
C GLU A 73 0.81 2.44 8.56
N PRO A 74 1.76 2.13 7.64
CA PRO A 74 1.42 1.85 6.25
C PRO A 74 0.65 0.53 6.11
N THR A 75 -0.49 0.55 5.37
CA THR A 75 -1.38 -0.63 5.25
C THR A 75 -1.34 -1.27 3.86
N SER A 76 -1.66 -0.54 2.80
CA SER A 76 -1.72 -1.05 1.43
C SER A 76 -0.68 -0.37 0.53
N ILE A 77 -0.29 -1.05 -0.56
CA ILE A 77 0.69 -0.55 -1.52
C ILE A 77 0.35 -1.04 -2.93
N VAL A 78 0.54 -0.18 -3.94
CA VAL A 78 0.29 -0.48 -5.35
C VAL A 78 1.33 0.20 -6.23
N ALA A 79 1.61 -0.38 -7.40
CA ALA A 79 2.40 0.31 -8.44
C ALA A 79 1.54 1.37 -9.12
N GLY A 80 1.99 2.61 -9.10
CA GLY A 80 1.32 3.73 -9.75
C GLY A 80 1.64 3.85 -11.24
N PRO A 81 0.82 4.58 -11.99
CA PRO A 81 1.01 4.77 -13.43
C PRO A 81 2.22 5.63 -13.79
N ASP A 82 2.83 6.27 -12.79
CA ASP A 82 4.01 7.13 -12.91
C ASP A 82 5.33 6.39 -12.64
N GLY A 83 5.29 5.05 -12.51
CA GLY A 83 6.47 4.22 -12.25
C GLY A 83 7.01 4.28 -10.81
N ALA A 84 6.22 4.80 -9.87
CA ALA A 84 6.51 4.75 -8.44
C ALA A 84 5.54 3.82 -7.72
N MET A 85 5.86 3.45 -6.48
CA MET A 85 4.91 2.77 -5.60
C MET A 85 4.12 3.82 -4.81
N TRP A 86 2.84 3.54 -4.59
CA TRP A 86 1.94 4.37 -3.80
C TRP A 86 1.35 3.57 -2.66
N PHE A 87 1.25 4.15 -1.48
CA PHE A 87 0.80 3.46 -0.27
C PHE A 87 -0.08 4.34 0.61
N THR A 88 -0.94 3.70 1.38
CA THR A 88 -1.73 4.34 2.43
C THR A 88 -0.94 4.36 3.73
N ALA A 89 -0.94 5.51 4.43
CA ALA A 89 -0.37 5.67 5.77
C ALA A 89 -1.53 5.99 6.72
N GLN A 90 -2.05 4.94 7.40
CA GLN A 90 -3.34 4.99 8.09
C GLN A 90 -3.35 6.01 9.24
N LYS A 91 -2.45 5.88 10.19
CA LYS A 91 -2.32 6.80 11.32
C LYS A 91 -1.66 8.12 10.92
N GLY A 92 -0.75 8.07 9.95
CA GLY A 92 -0.15 9.25 9.33
C GLY A 92 -1.13 10.11 8.55
N ASN A 93 -2.37 9.63 8.34
CA ASN A 93 -3.45 10.32 7.62
C ASN A 93 -2.99 10.91 6.28
N SER A 94 -2.27 10.09 5.49
CA SER A 94 -1.66 10.53 4.24
C SER A 94 -1.58 9.40 3.21
N ILE A 95 -1.39 9.80 1.95
CA ILE A 95 -0.97 8.90 0.88
C ILE A 95 0.52 9.12 0.64
N GLY A 96 1.28 8.06 0.69
CA GLY A 96 2.71 8.08 0.41
C GLY A 96 3.01 7.64 -1.02
N ARG A 97 4.06 8.21 -1.60
CA ARG A 97 4.64 7.83 -2.88
C ARG A 97 6.13 7.56 -2.67
N ILE A 98 6.63 6.42 -3.15
CA ILE A 98 8.05 6.08 -3.09
C ILE A 98 8.55 5.67 -4.47
N THR A 99 9.63 6.28 -4.94
CA THR A 99 10.29 5.88 -6.19
C THR A 99 11.04 4.58 -6.00
N THR A 100 11.39 3.89 -7.09
CA THR A 100 12.23 2.67 -7.04
C THR A 100 13.64 2.91 -6.50
N SER A 101 14.08 4.18 -6.45
CA SER A 101 15.33 4.62 -5.81
C SER A 101 15.18 4.97 -4.32
N GLY A 102 13.96 4.89 -3.76
CA GLY A 102 13.69 5.13 -2.34
C GLY A 102 13.34 6.57 -1.96
N VAL A 103 13.10 7.46 -2.92
CA VAL A 103 12.67 8.84 -2.62
C VAL A 103 11.20 8.84 -2.24
N ILE A 104 10.89 9.26 -1.00
CA ILE A 104 9.55 9.29 -0.42
C ILE A 104 8.96 10.69 -0.50
N THR A 105 7.69 10.77 -0.88
CA THR A 105 6.86 11.97 -0.84
C THR A 105 5.53 11.63 -0.16
N ASN A 106 5.07 12.44 0.79
CA ASN A 106 3.80 12.27 1.49
C ASN A 106 2.82 13.37 1.12
N TYR A 107 1.56 13.00 0.94
CA TYR A 107 0.44 13.89 0.64
C TYR A 107 -0.58 13.77 1.77
N ALA A 108 -0.66 14.77 2.64
CA ALA A 108 -1.62 14.81 3.74
C ALA A 108 -3.05 14.87 3.22
N LEU A 109 -3.95 14.10 3.84
CA LEU A 109 -5.37 14.11 3.49
C LEU A 109 -6.05 15.36 4.04
N PRO A 110 -6.98 15.98 3.27
CA PRO A 110 -7.74 17.16 3.72
C PRO A 110 -8.58 16.87 4.96
N THR A 111 -9.26 15.71 5.00
CA THR A 111 -10.04 15.29 6.18
C THR A 111 -9.10 14.70 7.23
N ALA A 112 -9.09 15.30 8.43
CA ALA A 112 -8.30 14.79 9.54
C ALA A 112 -8.83 13.45 10.06
N ASN A 113 -7.91 12.57 10.48
CA ASN A 113 -8.22 11.25 11.06
C ASN A 113 -9.12 10.40 10.16
N SER A 114 -8.97 10.50 8.86
CA SER A 114 -9.82 9.78 7.91
C SER A 114 -9.44 8.30 7.78
N GLY A 115 -8.25 7.89 8.20
CA GLY A 115 -7.79 6.50 8.28
C GLY A 115 -7.76 5.83 6.90
N PRO A 116 -6.86 6.24 5.99
CA PRO A 116 -6.73 5.58 4.69
C PRO A 116 -6.26 4.13 4.87
N THR A 117 -6.97 3.17 4.23
CA THR A 117 -6.71 1.73 4.43
C THR A 117 -6.24 1.01 3.19
N ASP A 118 -6.90 1.15 2.06
CA ASP A 118 -6.55 0.45 0.84
C ASP A 118 -6.43 1.41 -0.35
N ILE A 119 -5.63 1.03 -1.36
CA ILE A 119 -5.34 1.87 -2.52
C ILE A 119 -5.24 1.02 -3.79
N THR A 120 -5.82 1.52 -4.88
CA THR A 120 -5.78 0.89 -6.21
C THR A 120 -5.62 1.94 -7.32
N VAL A 121 -5.23 1.49 -8.52
CA VAL A 121 -5.22 2.33 -9.72
C VAL A 121 -6.59 2.23 -10.40
N GLY A 122 -7.23 3.37 -10.63
CA GLY A 122 -8.50 3.45 -11.37
C GLY A 122 -8.30 3.42 -12.90
N ALA A 123 -9.38 3.22 -13.63
CA ALA A 123 -9.38 3.25 -15.10
C ALA A 123 -8.97 4.63 -15.68
N ASP A 124 -9.07 5.68 -14.86
CA ASP A 124 -8.68 7.06 -15.18
C ASP A 124 -7.18 7.35 -14.95
N ALA A 125 -6.38 6.30 -14.67
CA ALA A 125 -4.97 6.40 -14.30
C ALA A 125 -4.68 7.29 -13.08
N ASN A 126 -5.65 7.51 -12.20
CA ASN A 126 -5.45 8.06 -10.86
C ASN A 126 -5.41 6.93 -9.83
N LEU A 127 -4.91 7.26 -8.63
CA LEU A 127 -4.96 6.36 -7.48
C LEU A 127 -6.26 6.65 -6.71
N TRP A 128 -6.96 5.58 -6.31
CA TRP A 128 -8.18 5.66 -5.54
C TRP A 128 -8.00 4.88 -4.24
N PHE A 129 -8.49 5.42 -3.13
CA PHE A 129 -8.26 4.84 -1.81
C PHE A 129 -9.50 4.97 -0.92
N THR A 130 -9.61 4.06 0.03
CA THR A 130 -10.65 4.10 1.06
C THR A 130 -10.18 4.90 2.26
N GLU A 131 -11.08 5.66 2.85
CA GLU A 131 -10.92 6.38 4.11
C GLU A 131 -11.93 5.83 5.11
N SER A 132 -11.53 4.73 5.79
CA SER A 132 -12.46 3.92 6.58
C SER A 132 -13.11 4.70 7.73
N THR A 133 -12.34 5.49 8.46
CA THR A 133 -12.82 6.32 9.56
C THR A 133 -13.50 7.61 9.06
N GLY A 134 -12.97 8.17 7.96
CA GLY A 134 -13.53 9.38 7.33
C GLY A 134 -14.85 9.17 6.58
N ASN A 135 -15.26 7.91 6.38
CA ASN A 135 -16.45 7.52 5.60
C ASN A 135 -16.44 8.12 4.19
N ARG A 136 -15.30 7.98 3.48
CA ARG A 136 -15.04 8.57 2.16
C ARG A 136 -14.32 7.61 1.25
N ILE A 137 -14.35 7.93 -0.04
CA ILE A 137 -13.41 7.45 -1.04
C ILE A 137 -12.57 8.64 -1.47
N GLY A 138 -11.25 8.48 -1.43
CA GLY A 138 -10.31 9.47 -1.91
C GLY A 138 -9.79 9.14 -3.30
N ARG A 139 -9.41 10.17 -4.06
CA ARG A 139 -8.68 10.07 -5.31
C ARG A 139 -7.45 10.96 -5.24
N ILE A 140 -6.31 10.46 -5.67
CA ILE A 140 -5.10 11.26 -5.83
C ILE A 140 -4.53 11.10 -7.24
N THR A 141 -4.22 12.20 -7.90
CA THR A 141 -3.54 12.17 -9.19
C THR A 141 -2.05 11.83 -9.00
N PRO A 142 -1.32 11.35 -10.03
CA PRO A 142 0.13 11.14 -9.96
C PRO A 142 0.94 12.43 -9.67
N LYS A 143 0.29 13.60 -9.78
CA LYS A 143 0.86 14.92 -9.42
C LYS A 143 0.56 15.34 -7.97
N GLY A 144 -0.15 14.50 -7.19
CA GLY A 144 -0.46 14.75 -5.78
C GLY A 144 -1.73 15.58 -5.53
N LEU A 145 -2.60 15.80 -6.51
CA LEU A 145 -3.87 16.49 -6.29
C LEU A 145 -4.89 15.52 -5.72
N ILE A 146 -5.40 15.81 -4.52
CA ILE A 146 -6.37 14.98 -3.79
C ILE A 146 -7.78 15.54 -3.97
N ALA A 147 -8.75 14.63 -4.10
CA ALA A 147 -10.19 14.88 -4.00
C ALA A 147 -10.83 13.79 -3.14
N GLU A 148 -11.76 14.15 -2.26
CA GLU A 148 -12.47 13.25 -1.34
C GLU A 148 -13.97 13.25 -1.65
N PHE A 149 -14.60 12.07 -1.61
CA PHE A 149 -16.00 11.85 -1.91
C PHE A 149 -16.68 11.16 -0.72
N ALA A 150 -17.62 11.84 -0.08
CA ALA A 150 -18.36 11.29 1.06
C ALA A 150 -19.25 10.12 0.63
N LEU A 151 -19.27 9.05 1.42
CA LEU A 151 -20.18 7.93 1.21
C LEU A 151 -21.57 8.27 1.74
N PRO A 152 -22.65 7.91 1.01
CA PRO A 152 -24.01 8.21 1.43
C PRO A 152 -24.46 7.38 2.65
N THR A 153 -23.93 6.17 2.80
CA THR A 153 -24.20 5.32 3.96
C THR A 153 -23.32 5.76 5.12
N ALA A 154 -23.92 6.18 6.22
CA ALA A 154 -23.16 6.55 7.42
C ALA A 154 -22.42 5.33 8.01
N ASN A 155 -21.19 5.54 8.43
CA ASN A 155 -20.33 4.51 9.01
C ASN A 155 -20.18 3.27 8.09
N ALA A 156 -20.06 3.48 6.79
CA ALA A 156 -19.88 2.40 5.81
C ALA A 156 -18.61 1.57 6.08
N ASN A 157 -17.60 2.19 6.70
CA ASN A 157 -16.34 1.55 7.07
C ASN A 157 -15.69 0.82 5.88
N ALA A 158 -15.62 1.50 4.73
CA ALA A 158 -15.01 0.95 3.52
C ALA A 158 -13.51 0.66 3.79
N ASN A 159 -13.11 -0.59 3.68
CA ASN A 159 -11.76 -1.05 4.02
C ASN A 159 -10.92 -1.49 2.83
N GLN A 160 -11.57 -1.95 1.75
CA GLN A 160 -10.89 -2.40 0.55
C GLN A 160 -11.43 -1.69 -0.68
N ILE A 161 -10.61 -1.59 -1.73
CA ILE A 161 -11.02 -1.01 -3.01
C ILE A 161 -10.31 -1.72 -4.15
N THR A 162 -11.04 -2.02 -5.22
CA THR A 162 -10.48 -2.66 -6.40
C THR A 162 -11.12 -2.14 -7.68
N LEU A 163 -10.38 -2.19 -8.77
CA LEU A 163 -10.90 -1.91 -10.11
C LEU A 163 -11.58 -3.16 -10.65
N GLY A 164 -12.88 -3.06 -10.93
CA GLY A 164 -13.64 -4.11 -11.58
C GLY A 164 -13.37 -4.22 -13.08
N ALA A 165 -13.73 -5.36 -13.68
CA ALA A 165 -13.63 -5.59 -15.13
C ALA A 165 -14.53 -4.65 -15.95
N ASP A 166 -15.53 -4.04 -15.32
CA ASP A 166 -16.45 -3.04 -15.86
C ASP A 166 -15.90 -1.60 -15.79
N ALA A 167 -14.62 -1.44 -15.42
CA ALA A 167 -13.94 -0.18 -15.18
C ALA A 167 -14.51 0.66 -14.02
N ASN A 168 -15.43 0.11 -13.22
CA ASN A 168 -15.89 0.74 -11.99
C ASN A 168 -14.98 0.36 -10.80
N LEU A 169 -15.01 1.20 -9.77
CA LEU A 169 -14.35 0.92 -8.50
C LEU A 169 -15.35 0.26 -7.55
N TRP A 170 -14.96 -0.85 -6.97
CA TRP A 170 -15.74 -1.61 -6.00
C TRP A 170 -15.08 -1.53 -4.62
N PHE A 171 -15.84 -1.23 -3.58
CA PHE A 171 -15.36 -1.05 -2.20
C PHE A 171 -16.42 -1.47 -1.17
#